data_757e0b8c3b2676c272ed1aa865f22c9b
#
_entry.id   757e0b8c3b2676c272ed1aa865f22c9b
#
_cell.length_a   1.000
_cell.length_b   1.000
_cell.length_c   1.000
_cell.angle_alpha   90.00
_cell.angle_beta   90.00
_cell.angle_gamma   90.00
#
_symmetry.space_group_name_H-M   'P 1'
#
loop_
_entity.id
_entity.type
_entity.pdbx_description
1 polymer ?
#
loop_
_entity_poly.entity_id
_entity_poly.type
_entity_poly.pdbx_seq_one_letter_code
_entity_poly.pdbx_strand_id
1 'polypeptide(L)'
;MKIAIVSSNGENVDLHLGKGYSLYIYSYENDDLTFIEHREVDIDLESQHQGSKVIAACEDCGVIIAVQYGFKSKVKADEVNIKLVTDEGSVDEVLKRYIDHYNFMNN
;
A
#
# COMPACT_ATOMS: atom_id res chain seq x y z
N MET A 1 -0.89 8.35 -10.62
CA MET A 1 -0.23 7.38 -9.71
C MET A 1 -1.28 6.62 -8.91
N LYS A 2 -1.14 5.31 -8.82
CA LYS A 2 -2.01 4.52 -7.95
C LYS A 2 -1.32 4.21 -6.63
N ILE A 3 -2.08 4.32 -5.55
CA ILE A 3 -1.63 4.10 -4.17
C ILE A 3 -2.40 2.92 -3.61
N ALA A 4 -1.70 1.90 -3.13
CA ALA A 4 -2.32 0.76 -2.47
C ALA A 4 -2.22 0.92 -0.96
N ILE A 5 -3.35 0.86 -0.28
CA ILE A 5 -3.45 0.93 1.19
C ILE A 5 -3.74 -0.47 1.71
N VAL A 6 -2.89 -0.97 2.61
CA VAL A 6 -3.07 -2.28 3.22
C VAL A 6 -3.93 -2.11 4.48
N SER A 7 -5.19 -2.51 4.36
CA SER A 7 -6.21 -2.22 5.37
C SER A 7 -7.25 -3.33 5.42
N SER A 8 -7.67 -3.70 6.62
CA SER A 8 -8.71 -4.72 6.79
C SER A 8 -10.12 -4.19 6.51
N ASN A 9 -10.33 -2.88 6.67
CA ASN A 9 -11.67 -2.31 6.64
C ASN A 9 -11.83 -1.05 5.77
N GLY A 10 -10.74 -0.55 5.18
CA GLY A 10 -10.78 0.68 4.39
C GLY A 10 -10.84 1.96 5.21
N GLU A 11 -10.89 1.85 6.51
CA GLU A 11 -10.95 3.01 7.41
C GLU A 11 -9.59 3.30 8.06
N ASN A 12 -8.84 2.25 8.37
CA ASN A 12 -7.54 2.38 9.02
C ASN A 12 -6.47 1.56 8.32
N VAL A 13 -5.25 2.08 8.26
CA VAL A 13 -4.08 1.31 7.84
C VAL A 13 -3.68 0.47 9.04
N ASP A 14 -3.99 -0.80 9.02
CA ASP A 14 -3.92 -1.67 10.19
C ASP A 14 -3.28 -3.04 9.92
N LEU A 15 -2.82 -3.31 8.70
CA LEU A 15 -2.24 -4.60 8.36
C LEU A 15 -0.76 -4.50 8.02
N HIS A 16 -0.01 -5.49 8.49
CA HIS A 16 1.35 -5.75 8.03
C HIS A 16 1.30 -6.20 6.56
N LEU A 17 2.27 -5.81 5.75
CA LEU A 17 2.29 -6.17 4.33
C LEU A 17 2.17 -7.67 4.10
N GLY A 18 2.90 -8.48 4.87
CA GLY A 18 2.84 -9.94 4.73
C GLY A 18 1.51 -10.56 5.14
N LYS A 19 0.62 -9.78 5.71
CA LYS A 19 -0.74 -10.18 6.07
C LYS A 19 -1.77 -9.38 5.29
N GLY A 20 -1.39 -8.85 4.14
CA GLY A 20 -2.21 -7.93 3.36
C GLY A 20 -3.29 -8.61 2.53
N TYR A 21 -4.24 -9.25 3.18
CA TYR A 21 -5.35 -9.90 2.49
C TYR A 21 -6.36 -8.92 1.89
N SER A 22 -6.27 -7.66 2.25
CA SER A 22 -7.24 -6.64 1.84
C SER A 22 -6.50 -5.35 1.48
N LEU A 23 -6.79 -4.82 0.29
CA LEU A 23 -6.13 -3.64 -0.25
C LEU A 23 -7.18 -2.66 -0.74
N TYR A 24 -6.96 -1.36 -0.48
CA TYR A 24 -7.81 -0.29 -1.00
C TYR A 24 -6.96 0.57 -1.91
N ILE A 25 -7.37 0.67 -3.17
CA ILE A 25 -6.59 1.31 -4.22
C ILE A 25 -7.15 2.70 -4.49
N TYR A 26 -6.25 3.68 -4.49
CA TYR A 26 -6.58 5.08 -4.77
C TYR A 26 -5.76 5.55 -5.96
N SER A 27 -6.30 6.49 -6.71
CA SER A 27 -5.58 7.18 -7.77
C SER A 27 -5.34 8.62 -7.33
N TYR A 28 -4.13 9.12 -7.56
CA TYR A 28 -3.80 10.52 -7.34
C TYR A 28 -3.27 11.10 -8.65
N GLU A 29 -4.09 11.92 -9.30
CA GLU A 29 -3.79 12.52 -10.60
C GLU A 29 -4.28 13.97 -10.60
N ASN A 30 -3.46 14.89 -11.09
CA ASN A 30 -3.83 16.30 -11.23
C ASN A 30 -4.40 16.91 -9.94
N ASP A 31 -3.77 16.59 -8.81
CA ASP A 31 -4.18 17.02 -7.47
C ASP A 31 -5.53 16.44 -6.99
N ASP A 32 -6.07 15.46 -7.72
CA ASP A 32 -7.30 14.76 -7.33
C ASP A 32 -7.01 13.38 -6.78
N LEU A 33 -7.52 13.10 -5.59
CA LEU A 33 -7.44 11.79 -4.95
C LEU A 33 -8.79 11.09 -5.11
N THR A 34 -8.79 9.92 -5.73
CA THR A 34 -10.01 9.17 -6.04
C THR A 34 -9.88 7.73 -5.58
N PHE A 35 -10.87 7.22 -4.88
CA PHE A 35 -10.95 5.79 -4.56
C PHE A 35 -11.29 5.01 -5.84
N ILE A 36 -10.52 3.95 -6.11
CA ILE A 36 -10.68 3.14 -7.32
C ILE A 36 -11.38 1.82 -7.02
N GLU A 37 -10.82 1.00 -6.14
CA GLU A 37 -11.37 -0.33 -5.90
C GLU A 37 -10.80 -0.94 -4.62
N HIS A 38 -11.52 -1.93 -4.13
CA HIS A 38 -11.07 -2.83 -3.07
C HIS A 38 -10.61 -4.14 -3.72
N ARG A 39 -9.41 -4.60 -3.36
CA ARG A 39 -8.86 -5.87 -3.83
C ARG A 39 -8.69 -6.83 -2.66
N GLU A 40 -8.99 -8.08 -2.89
CA GLU A 40 -8.72 -9.14 -1.93
C GLU A 40 -7.54 -9.98 -2.45
N VAL A 41 -6.63 -10.34 -1.55
CA VAL A 41 -5.47 -11.17 -1.88
C VAL A 41 -5.58 -12.47 -1.08
N ASP A 42 -5.40 -13.59 -1.75
CA ASP A 42 -5.46 -14.90 -1.11
C ASP A 42 -4.19 -15.12 -0.29
N ILE A 43 -4.27 -14.78 0.98
CA ILE A 43 -3.17 -14.87 1.94
C ILE A 43 -3.51 -15.97 2.96
N ASP A 44 -2.55 -16.86 3.19
CA ASP A 44 -2.62 -17.80 4.31
C ASP A 44 -2.11 -17.06 5.57
N LEU A 45 -3.02 -16.70 6.46
CA LEU A 45 -2.68 -15.91 7.65
C LEU A 45 -1.80 -16.69 8.64
N GLU A 46 -1.70 -18.01 8.49
CA GLU A 46 -0.85 -18.84 9.34
C GLU A 46 0.56 -19.02 8.76
N SER A 47 0.76 -18.67 7.50
CA SER A 47 2.07 -18.76 6.85
C SER A 47 2.83 -17.45 6.98
N GLN A 48 4.14 -17.52 6.72
CA GLN A 48 5.03 -16.36 6.73
C GLN A 48 5.48 -16.03 5.30
N HIS A 49 6.07 -14.85 5.13
CA HIS A 49 6.71 -14.44 3.87
C HIS A 49 5.77 -14.37 2.66
N GLN A 50 4.57 -13.87 2.86
CA GLN A 50 3.60 -13.74 1.76
C GLN A 50 3.52 -12.32 1.17
N GLY A 51 4.46 -11.45 1.53
CA GLY A 51 4.51 -10.09 0.99
C GLY A 51 4.61 -10.05 -0.53
N SER A 52 5.25 -11.06 -1.15
CA SER A 52 5.36 -11.13 -2.61
C SER A 52 4.00 -11.27 -3.29
N LYS A 53 3.04 -11.95 -2.65
CA LYS A 53 1.67 -12.05 -3.18
C LYS A 53 0.98 -10.70 -3.19
N VAL A 54 1.17 -9.93 -2.12
CA VAL A 54 0.60 -8.58 -2.01
C VAL A 54 1.22 -7.66 -3.06
N ILE A 55 2.54 -7.70 -3.21
CA ILE A 55 3.24 -6.90 -4.20
C ILE A 55 2.77 -7.25 -5.61
N ALA A 56 2.60 -8.55 -5.92
CA ALA A 56 2.10 -8.99 -7.21
C ALA A 56 0.69 -8.45 -7.49
N ALA A 57 -0.14 -8.33 -6.46
CA ALA A 57 -1.49 -7.77 -6.60
C ALA A 57 -1.50 -6.26 -6.79
N CYS A 58 -0.34 -5.60 -6.66
CA CYS A 58 -0.19 -4.15 -6.74
C CYS A 58 0.76 -3.72 -7.85
N GLU A 59 0.98 -4.54 -8.88
CA GLU A 59 1.94 -4.22 -9.95
C GLU A 59 1.60 -2.94 -10.70
N ASP A 60 0.35 -2.54 -10.70
CA ASP A 60 -0.12 -1.31 -11.33
C ASP A 60 -0.02 -0.08 -10.40
N CYS A 61 0.47 -0.28 -9.18
CA CYS A 61 0.57 0.79 -8.18
C CYS A 61 2.01 1.28 -8.08
N GLY A 62 2.17 2.57 -7.79
CA GLY A 62 3.50 3.15 -7.59
C GLY A 62 3.97 3.05 -6.15
N VAL A 63 3.05 2.90 -5.21
CA VAL A 63 3.36 2.85 -3.78
C VAL A 63 2.38 1.95 -3.06
N ILE A 64 2.89 1.26 -2.03
CA ILE A 64 2.07 0.47 -1.11
C ILE A 64 2.33 1.00 0.29
N ILE A 65 1.28 1.33 1.02
CA ILE A 65 1.36 1.82 2.40
C ILE A 65 0.80 0.77 3.33
N ALA A 66 1.61 0.30 4.27
CA ALA A 66 1.26 -0.73 5.25
C ALA A 66 1.79 -0.33 6.62
N VAL A 67 1.32 -0.99 7.67
CA VAL A 67 1.83 -0.74 9.02
C VAL A 67 3.31 -1.09 9.12
N GLN A 68 3.71 -2.18 8.47
CA GLN A 68 5.09 -2.66 8.50
C GLN A 68 5.33 -3.62 7.34
N TYR A 69 6.60 -3.80 6.97
CA TYR A 69 6.99 -4.79 5.96
C TYR A 69 8.35 -5.38 6.32
N GLY A 70 8.63 -6.57 5.78
CA GLY A 70 9.89 -7.26 5.99
C GLY A 70 10.91 -6.96 4.90
N PHE A 71 12.14 -7.36 5.14
CA PHE A 71 13.25 -7.12 4.22
C PHE A 71 13.03 -7.76 2.84
N LYS A 72 12.51 -8.99 2.80
CA LYS A 72 12.28 -9.68 1.52
C LYS A 72 11.25 -8.95 0.67
N SER A 73 10.22 -8.39 1.29
CA SER A 73 9.23 -7.58 0.59
C SER A 73 9.84 -6.32 0.03
N LYS A 74 10.74 -5.68 0.78
CA LYS A 74 11.45 -4.49 0.32
C LYS A 74 12.27 -4.79 -0.94
N VAL A 75 13.02 -5.90 -0.92
CA VAL A 75 13.81 -6.31 -2.08
C VAL A 75 12.91 -6.56 -3.29
N LYS A 76 11.81 -7.28 -3.09
CA LYS A 76 10.86 -7.57 -4.18
C LYS A 76 10.23 -6.31 -4.74
N ALA A 77 9.81 -5.39 -3.87
CA ALA A 77 9.22 -4.13 -4.29
C ALA A 77 10.20 -3.29 -5.10
N ASP A 78 11.46 -3.23 -4.68
CA ASP A 78 12.51 -2.51 -5.42
C ASP A 78 12.71 -3.08 -6.81
N GLU A 79 12.65 -4.42 -6.95
CA GLU A 79 12.80 -5.09 -8.25
C GLU A 79 11.70 -4.70 -9.24
N VAL A 80 10.50 -4.39 -8.75
CA VAL A 80 9.36 -4.04 -9.59
C VAL A 80 9.00 -2.56 -9.53
N ASN A 81 9.89 -1.73 -8.95
CA ASN A 81 9.75 -0.28 -8.86
C ASN A 81 8.50 0.17 -8.09
N ILE A 82 8.16 -0.55 -7.03
CA ILE A 82 7.09 -0.15 -6.12
C ILE A 82 7.73 0.37 -4.84
N LYS A 83 7.32 1.56 -4.40
CA LYS A 83 7.80 2.14 -3.15
C LYS A 83 6.97 1.59 -2.00
N LEU A 84 7.64 1.10 -0.95
CA LEU A 84 6.98 0.69 0.28
C LEU A 84 7.08 1.80 1.32
N VAL A 85 5.96 2.12 1.94
CA VAL A 85 5.86 3.17 2.95
C VAL A 85 5.18 2.58 4.18
N THR A 86 5.69 2.91 5.36
CA THR A 86 5.05 2.51 6.62
C THR A 86 4.32 3.70 7.22
N ASP A 87 3.08 3.45 7.61
CA ASP A 87 2.27 4.42 8.35
C ASP A 87 1.11 3.65 8.99
N GLU A 88 0.43 4.27 9.94
CA GLU A 88 -0.74 3.70 10.57
C GLU A 88 -1.70 4.80 10.97
N GLY A 89 -2.95 4.44 11.22
CA GLY A 89 -4.00 5.39 11.57
C GLY A 89 -5.07 5.42 10.48
N SER A 90 -5.88 6.48 10.47
CA SER A 90 -6.97 6.56 9.51
C SER A 90 -6.42 6.64 8.08
N VAL A 91 -7.11 6.00 7.15
CA VAL A 91 -6.73 6.01 5.74
C VAL A 91 -6.67 7.45 5.22
N ASP A 92 -7.63 8.30 5.60
CA ASP A 92 -7.66 9.69 5.16
C ASP A 92 -6.42 10.46 5.61
N GLU A 93 -6.02 10.30 6.86
CA GLU A 93 -4.83 10.98 7.39
C GLU A 93 -3.55 10.44 6.78
N VAL A 94 -3.46 9.11 6.62
CA VAL A 94 -2.30 8.47 6.02
C VAL A 94 -2.12 8.93 4.56
N LEU A 95 -3.21 8.96 3.79
CA LEU A 95 -3.17 9.44 2.41
C LEU A 95 -2.75 10.91 2.36
N LYS A 96 -3.29 11.74 3.25
CA LYS A 96 -2.92 13.15 3.30
C LYS A 96 -1.42 13.33 3.57
N ARG A 97 -0.88 12.61 4.56
CA ARG A 97 0.54 12.69 4.88
C ARG A 97 1.40 12.25 3.70
N TYR A 98 1.01 11.16 3.04
CA TYR A 98 1.77 10.66 1.90
C TYR A 98 1.74 11.66 0.73
N ILE A 99 0.56 12.20 0.41
CA ILE A 99 0.40 13.14 -0.70
C ILE A 99 1.16 14.43 -0.43
N ASP A 100 1.10 14.95 0.81
CA ASP A 100 1.86 16.14 1.19
C ASP A 100 3.36 15.90 1.00
N HIS A 101 3.86 14.74 1.42
CA HIS A 101 5.26 14.36 1.23
C HIS A 101 5.61 14.22 -0.26
N TYR A 102 4.76 13.55 -1.02
CA TYR A 102 4.94 13.34 -2.47
C TYR A 102 5.03 14.70 -3.19
N ASN A 103 4.12 15.61 -2.89
CA ASN A 103 4.11 16.94 -3.49
C ASN A 103 5.35 17.74 -3.10
N PHE A 104 5.78 17.64 -1.85
CA PHE A 104 7.00 18.29 -1.39
C PHE A 104 8.22 17.79 -2.16
N MET A 105 8.33 16.48 -2.37
CA MET A 105 9.48 15.87 -3.04
C MET A 105 9.49 16.11 -4.54
N ASN A 106 8.35 16.45 -5.15
CA ASN A 106 8.22 16.58 -6.60
C ASN A 106 7.98 18.03 -7.07
N ASN A 107 8.16 18.99 -6.19
CA ASN A 107 8.06 20.41 -6.54
C ASN A 107 9.44 21.04 -6.69
#